data_57252e10b616644685a2a8ffcd65c7fe
#
_entry.id   57252e10b616644685a2a8ffcd65c7fe
#
_cell.length_a   1.000
_cell.length_b   1.000
_cell.length_c   1.000
_cell.angle_alpha   90.00
_cell.angle_beta   90.00
_cell.angle_gamma   90.00
#
_symmetry.space_group_name_H-M   'P 1'
#
loop_
_entity.id
_entity.type
_entity.pdbx_description
1 polymer ?
#
loop_
_entity_poly.entity_id
_entity_poly.type
_entity_poly.pdbx_seq_one_letter_code
_entity_poly.pdbx_strand_id
1 'polypeptide(L)'
;WGADGWRWRQEVKAEHPVYWQPDGPGKWVVRRFDRTFPLPADEAVIHVNWYEANAYCNWAGQRLPSEAEWEAAALGEAGSDGRLATVKRRYPWGDTAPDPDHANLDGRGLGPVDVAALAAGDSAFGCRQMLGNVWEWTADTFGPFAEFSADAYKEYSAMLFGDTKVMRGGAWTTRSRMIHGTYRNFFGPERRDVFVGFRTCRKGGPA
;
A
#
# COMPACT_ATOMS: atom_id res chain seq x y z
N TRP A 1 7.51 6.23 -16.86
CA TRP A 1 8.60 6.06 -15.88
C TRP A 1 9.21 7.42 -15.53
N GLY A 2 9.49 7.67 -14.25
CA GLY A 2 10.37 8.76 -13.85
C GLY A 2 11.84 8.39 -14.12
N ALA A 3 12.76 9.40 -14.07
CA ALA A 3 14.17 9.19 -14.43
C ALA A 3 14.86 8.11 -13.59
N ASP A 4 14.69 8.14 -12.27
CA ASP A 4 15.31 7.15 -11.37
C ASP A 4 14.73 5.74 -11.57
N GLY A 5 13.41 5.64 -11.74
CA GLY A 5 12.76 4.36 -12.02
C GLY A 5 13.16 3.78 -13.38
N TRP A 6 13.38 4.63 -14.38
CA TRP A 6 13.90 4.19 -15.67
C TRP A 6 15.33 3.67 -15.58
N ARG A 7 16.20 4.38 -14.83
CA ARG A 7 17.58 3.93 -14.56
C ARG A 7 17.58 2.59 -13.86
N TRP A 8 16.84 2.47 -12.75
CA TRP A 8 16.69 1.21 -12.04
C TRP A 8 16.22 0.06 -12.97
N ARG A 9 15.16 0.31 -13.76
CA ARG A 9 14.64 -0.68 -14.69
C ARG A 9 15.68 -1.18 -15.70
N GLN A 10 16.51 -0.28 -16.21
CA GLN A 10 17.58 -0.63 -17.15
C GLN A 10 18.69 -1.44 -16.47
N GLU A 11 19.11 -1.05 -15.26
CA GLU A 11 20.15 -1.72 -14.49
C GLU A 11 19.78 -3.17 -14.13
N VAL A 12 18.54 -3.38 -13.64
CA VAL A 12 18.08 -4.72 -13.23
C VAL A 12 17.34 -5.47 -14.35
N LYS A 13 17.17 -4.85 -15.53
CA LYS A 13 16.47 -5.41 -16.69
C LYS A 13 15.06 -5.88 -16.37
N ALA A 14 14.33 -5.11 -15.55
CA ALA A 14 12.98 -5.46 -15.12
C ALA A 14 11.98 -5.28 -16.28
N GLU A 15 11.27 -6.35 -16.62
CA GLU A 15 10.23 -6.37 -17.67
C GLU A 15 8.83 -6.57 -17.10
N HIS A 16 8.72 -7.20 -15.94
CA HIS A 16 7.46 -7.52 -15.24
C HIS A 16 7.69 -7.60 -13.72
N PRO A 17 6.65 -7.69 -12.88
CA PRO A 17 6.77 -7.97 -11.45
C PRO A 17 7.58 -9.24 -11.19
N VAL A 18 8.40 -9.24 -10.12
CA VAL A 18 9.50 -10.20 -9.94
C VAL A 18 9.09 -11.69 -9.96
N TYR A 19 7.87 -12.01 -9.50
CA TYR A 19 7.38 -13.39 -9.45
C TYR A 19 6.38 -13.75 -10.55
N TRP A 20 6.18 -12.86 -11.52
CA TRP A 20 5.38 -13.15 -12.69
C TRP A 20 6.21 -13.84 -13.76
N GLN A 21 5.60 -14.73 -14.51
CA GLN A 21 6.22 -15.40 -15.66
C GLN A 21 5.22 -15.45 -16.82
N PRO A 22 5.66 -15.20 -18.05
CA PRO A 22 4.79 -15.34 -19.21
C PRO A 22 4.40 -16.82 -19.41
N ASP A 23 3.13 -17.07 -19.72
CA ASP A 23 2.55 -18.39 -19.99
C ASP A 23 1.78 -18.37 -21.32
N GLY A 24 2.46 -17.97 -22.37
CA GLY A 24 1.88 -17.77 -23.70
C GLY A 24 1.37 -16.35 -23.96
N PRO A 25 0.84 -16.08 -25.15
CA PRO A 25 0.41 -14.74 -25.56
C PRO A 25 -0.65 -14.16 -24.62
N GLY A 26 -0.32 -13.06 -23.93
CA GLY A 26 -1.22 -12.35 -23.02
C GLY A 26 -1.56 -13.09 -21.73
N LYS A 27 -0.96 -14.24 -21.48
CA LYS A 27 -1.17 -15.02 -20.26
C LYS A 27 0.03 -14.93 -19.34
N TRP A 28 -0.27 -14.90 -18.05
CA TRP A 28 0.73 -14.82 -16.99
C TRP A 28 0.43 -15.82 -15.89
N VAL A 29 1.48 -16.35 -15.32
CA VAL A 29 1.44 -17.10 -14.06
C VAL A 29 2.20 -16.35 -12.99
N VAL A 30 1.85 -16.56 -11.74
CA VAL A 30 2.54 -15.99 -10.58
C VAL A 30 3.00 -17.11 -9.66
N ARG A 31 4.23 -16.98 -9.16
CA ARG A 31 4.78 -17.86 -8.13
C ARG A 31 4.52 -17.28 -6.75
N ARG A 32 3.91 -18.08 -5.86
CA ARG A 32 3.83 -17.82 -4.41
C ARG A 32 4.39 -19.01 -3.67
N PHE A 33 5.39 -18.78 -2.84
CA PHE A 33 6.14 -19.85 -2.17
C PHE A 33 6.63 -20.91 -3.16
N ASP A 34 6.19 -22.15 -2.99
CA ASP A 34 6.50 -23.31 -3.80
C ASP A 34 5.51 -23.59 -4.96
N ARG A 35 4.48 -22.75 -5.11
CA ARG A 35 3.42 -22.94 -6.09
C ARG A 35 3.45 -21.87 -7.18
N THR A 36 3.13 -22.31 -8.40
CA THR A 36 2.87 -21.45 -9.55
C THR A 36 1.45 -21.69 -10.04
N PHE A 37 0.69 -20.63 -10.31
CA PHE A 37 -0.69 -20.71 -10.76
C PHE A 37 -1.01 -19.52 -11.68
N PRO A 38 -2.10 -19.59 -12.47
CA PRO A 38 -2.53 -18.48 -13.30
C PRO A 38 -2.64 -17.20 -12.48
N LEU A 39 -2.20 -16.07 -13.04
CA LEU A 39 -2.26 -14.78 -12.36
C LEU A 39 -3.72 -14.42 -12.05
N PRO A 40 -4.11 -14.26 -10.77
CA PRO A 40 -5.46 -13.88 -10.41
C PRO A 40 -5.75 -12.43 -10.88
N ALA A 41 -6.87 -12.26 -11.59
CA ALA A 41 -7.27 -10.96 -12.13
C ALA A 41 -7.80 -10.00 -11.05
N ASP A 42 -8.36 -10.55 -9.99
CA ASP A 42 -9.11 -9.81 -8.95
C ASP A 42 -8.31 -9.61 -7.66
N GLU A 43 -7.03 -9.98 -7.65
CA GLU A 43 -6.17 -9.75 -6.50
C GLU A 43 -5.29 -8.51 -6.70
N ALA A 44 -4.94 -7.86 -5.58
CA ALA A 44 -3.97 -6.78 -5.60
C ALA A 44 -2.62 -7.29 -6.12
N VAL A 45 -2.00 -6.53 -7.02
CA VAL A 45 -0.61 -6.79 -7.40
C VAL A 45 0.30 -6.64 -6.18
N ILE A 46 1.24 -7.57 -6.02
CA ILE A 46 2.26 -7.52 -4.96
C ILE A 46 3.66 -7.71 -5.55
N HIS A 47 4.66 -7.45 -4.74
CA HIS A 47 6.05 -7.54 -5.15
C HIS A 47 6.42 -6.60 -6.30
N VAL A 48 5.77 -5.44 -6.31
CA VAL A 48 6.09 -4.28 -7.14
C VAL A 48 6.77 -3.22 -6.29
N ASN A 49 7.81 -2.62 -6.81
CA ASN A 49 8.48 -1.54 -6.10
C ASN A 49 7.80 -0.18 -6.35
N TRP A 50 8.28 0.86 -5.68
CA TRP A 50 7.71 2.18 -5.80
C TRP A 50 7.82 2.75 -7.23
N TYR A 51 8.91 2.47 -7.93
CA TYR A 51 9.10 2.93 -9.31
C TYR A 51 8.11 2.28 -10.27
N GLU A 52 7.84 0.99 -10.12
CA GLU A 52 6.85 0.25 -10.91
C GLU A 52 5.43 0.77 -10.65
N ALA A 53 5.08 0.98 -9.38
CA ALA A 53 3.79 1.54 -8.98
C ALA A 53 3.58 2.96 -9.55
N ASN A 54 4.58 3.82 -9.41
CA ASN A 54 4.55 5.18 -9.94
C ASN A 54 4.50 5.21 -11.48
N ALA A 55 5.23 4.31 -12.15
CA ALA A 55 5.20 4.19 -13.60
C ALA A 55 3.81 3.78 -14.12
N TYR A 56 3.16 2.81 -13.44
CA TYR A 56 1.79 2.43 -13.74
C TYR A 56 0.83 3.61 -13.58
N CYS A 57 0.91 4.32 -12.45
CA CYS A 57 0.08 5.49 -12.20
C CYS A 57 0.24 6.54 -13.32
N ASN A 58 1.47 6.83 -13.73
CA ASN A 58 1.73 7.77 -14.81
C ASN A 58 1.14 7.31 -16.14
N TRP A 59 1.28 6.03 -16.48
CA TRP A 59 0.70 5.44 -17.70
C TRP A 59 -0.83 5.50 -17.68
N ALA A 60 -1.46 5.23 -16.53
CA ALA A 60 -2.90 5.28 -16.36
C ALA A 60 -3.48 6.70 -16.22
N GLY A 61 -2.64 7.75 -16.34
CA GLY A 61 -3.08 9.13 -16.12
C GLY A 61 -3.44 9.45 -14.67
N GLN A 62 -2.92 8.66 -13.73
CA GLN A 62 -3.19 8.74 -12.29
C GLN A 62 -1.91 9.03 -11.49
N ARG A 63 -2.00 9.01 -10.18
CA ARG A 63 -0.87 9.13 -9.26
C ARG A 63 -1.05 8.24 -8.04
N LEU A 64 0.02 8.02 -7.30
CA LEU A 64 -0.06 7.49 -5.95
C LEU A 64 -0.73 8.51 -5.01
N PRO A 65 -1.50 8.09 -4.01
CA PRO A 65 -1.97 8.97 -2.96
C PRO A 65 -0.78 9.47 -2.13
N SER A 66 -0.87 10.69 -1.61
CA SER A 66 0.00 11.05 -0.49
C SER A 66 -0.36 10.24 0.76
N GLU A 67 0.56 10.19 1.72
CA GLU A 67 0.31 9.53 3.00
C GLU A 67 -0.90 10.14 3.73
N ALA A 68 -1.02 11.46 3.69
CA ALA A 68 -2.14 12.19 4.28
C ALA A 68 -3.48 11.89 3.58
N GLU A 69 -3.49 11.82 2.25
CA GLU A 69 -4.68 11.44 1.48
C GLU A 69 -5.09 9.99 1.75
N TRP A 70 -4.11 9.09 1.82
CA TRP A 70 -4.36 7.71 2.17
C TRP A 70 -5.01 7.57 3.55
N GLU A 71 -4.45 8.28 4.55
CA GLU A 71 -4.96 8.25 5.91
C GLU A 71 -6.36 8.90 6.01
N ALA A 72 -6.59 10.00 5.32
CA ALA A 72 -7.91 10.63 5.24
C ALA A 72 -8.95 9.69 4.63
N ALA A 73 -8.60 8.97 3.55
CA ALA A 73 -9.49 7.99 2.92
C ALA A 73 -9.77 6.79 3.81
N ALA A 74 -8.79 6.37 4.63
CA ALA A 74 -8.91 5.22 5.53
C ALA A 74 -9.70 5.55 6.80
N LEU A 75 -9.37 6.65 7.47
CA LEU A 75 -9.81 6.94 8.84
C LEU A 75 -10.69 8.17 8.95
N GLY A 76 -10.78 8.97 7.89
CA GLY A 76 -11.57 10.19 7.89
C GLY A 76 -13.06 9.92 7.84
N GLU A 77 -13.84 10.90 8.27
CA GLU A 77 -15.28 10.97 8.11
C GLU A 77 -15.67 12.32 7.53
N ALA A 78 -16.83 12.38 6.88
CA ALA A 78 -17.40 13.65 6.48
C ALA A 78 -17.99 14.37 7.70
N GLY A 79 -17.53 15.58 7.94
CA GLY A 79 -18.17 16.48 8.90
C GLY A 79 -19.51 17.02 8.38
N SER A 80 -20.31 17.59 9.27
CA SER A 80 -21.60 18.17 8.93
C SER A 80 -21.51 19.37 7.97
N ASP A 81 -20.33 19.96 7.84
CA ASP A 81 -20.02 21.07 6.95
C ASP A 81 -19.44 20.63 5.59
N GLY A 82 -19.41 19.31 5.33
CA GLY A 82 -18.87 18.72 4.10
C GLY A 82 -17.33 18.65 4.04
N ARG A 83 -16.63 19.04 5.11
CA ARG A 83 -15.18 18.89 5.27
C ARG A 83 -14.85 17.59 5.98
N LEU A 84 -13.57 17.24 6.04
CA LEU A 84 -13.11 16.15 6.90
C LEU A 84 -13.36 16.52 8.36
N ALA A 85 -13.95 15.59 9.12
CA ALA A 85 -14.07 15.73 10.56
C ALA A 85 -12.68 15.79 11.21
N THR A 86 -12.59 16.48 12.34
CA THR A 86 -11.35 16.60 13.11
C THR A 86 -10.99 15.33 13.87
N VAL A 87 -11.99 14.47 14.11
CA VAL A 87 -11.81 13.17 14.79
C VAL A 87 -11.67 12.08 13.73
N LYS A 88 -10.68 11.21 13.89
CA LYS A 88 -10.45 10.05 13.04
C LYS A 88 -11.01 8.80 13.67
N ARG A 89 -11.48 7.86 12.85
CA ARG A 89 -11.79 6.50 13.27
C ARG A 89 -10.54 5.76 13.72
N ARG A 90 -10.70 4.81 14.62
CA ARG A 90 -9.62 3.92 15.02
C ARG A 90 -9.23 2.96 13.89
N TYR A 91 -10.22 2.39 13.22
CA TYR A 91 -10.08 1.54 12.03
C TYR A 91 -11.00 2.08 10.93
N PRO A 92 -10.81 1.71 9.66
CA PRO A 92 -11.67 2.16 8.56
C PRO A 92 -13.17 1.93 8.82
N TRP A 93 -13.51 0.80 9.42
CA TRP A 93 -14.88 0.37 9.74
C TRP A 93 -15.41 0.89 11.09
N GLY A 94 -14.61 1.60 11.87
CA GLY A 94 -15.00 2.14 13.18
C GLY A 94 -14.08 1.68 14.31
N ASP A 95 -14.64 1.38 15.49
CA ASP A 95 -13.87 1.08 16.70
C ASP A 95 -13.77 -0.42 17.04
N THR A 96 -14.51 -1.26 16.33
CA THR A 96 -14.48 -2.71 16.54
C THR A 96 -13.10 -3.28 16.20
N ALA A 97 -12.57 -4.14 17.07
CA ALA A 97 -11.26 -4.78 16.83
C ALA A 97 -11.24 -5.55 15.51
N PRO A 98 -10.09 -5.61 14.82
CA PRO A 98 -9.99 -6.34 13.56
C PRO A 98 -10.31 -7.83 13.72
N ASP A 99 -11.10 -8.34 12.80
CA ASP A 99 -11.47 -9.75 12.67
C ASP A 99 -11.40 -10.18 11.18
N PRO A 100 -11.65 -11.46 10.85
CA PRO A 100 -11.60 -11.97 9.48
C PRO A 100 -12.60 -11.37 8.51
N ASP A 101 -13.71 -10.84 8.99
CA ASP A 101 -14.76 -10.25 8.14
C ASP A 101 -14.39 -8.81 7.71
N HIS A 102 -13.54 -8.15 8.49
CA HIS A 102 -13.10 -6.78 8.24
C HIS A 102 -11.77 -6.70 7.48
N ALA A 103 -10.80 -7.59 7.77
CA ALA A 103 -9.46 -7.46 7.20
C ALA A 103 -8.74 -8.81 7.03
N ASN A 104 -8.00 -8.95 5.93
CA ASN A 104 -7.09 -10.07 5.70
C ASN A 104 -5.77 -9.83 6.44
N LEU A 105 -5.61 -10.48 7.60
CA LEU A 105 -4.52 -10.34 8.54
C LEU A 105 -4.10 -11.71 9.11
N ASP A 106 -3.06 -11.74 9.94
CA ASP A 106 -2.61 -12.89 10.73
C ASP A 106 -2.10 -14.10 9.93
N GLY A 107 -1.86 -13.95 8.62
CA GLY A 107 -1.38 -15.01 7.75
C GLY A 107 -2.41 -16.11 7.45
N ARG A 108 -3.70 -15.85 7.62
CA ARG A 108 -4.76 -16.86 7.52
C ARG A 108 -4.88 -17.47 6.13
N GLY A 109 -4.82 -16.63 5.08
CA GLY A 109 -4.98 -17.07 3.68
C GLY A 109 -3.66 -17.34 2.95
N LEU A 110 -2.51 -17.09 3.58
CA LEU A 110 -1.17 -17.18 2.99
C LEU A 110 -1.00 -16.40 1.67
N GLY A 111 -1.77 -15.32 1.50
CA GLY A 111 -1.72 -14.45 0.32
C GLY A 111 -2.77 -13.35 0.34
N PRO A 112 -2.76 -12.49 -0.68
CA PRO A 112 -3.83 -11.52 -0.90
C PRO A 112 -5.17 -12.21 -1.16
N VAL A 113 -6.24 -11.48 -0.94
CA VAL A 113 -7.60 -11.86 -1.33
C VAL A 113 -8.10 -10.91 -2.42
N ASP A 114 -9.22 -11.29 -3.06
CA ASP A 114 -9.92 -10.46 -4.02
C ASP A 114 -10.12 -9.04 -3.49
N VAL A 115 -9.79 -8.03 -4.30
CA VAL A 115 -9.89 -6.61 -3.94
C VAL A 115 -11.32 -6.16 -3.62
N ALA A 116 -12.32 -6.91 -4.08
CA ALA A 116 -13.73 -6.68 -3.78
C ALA A 116 -14.21 -7.40 -2.51
N ALA A 117 -13.39 -8.25 -1.90
CA ALA A 117 -13.75 -8.97 -0.67
C ALA A 117 -13.75 -8.04 0.57
N LEU A 118 -14.35 -8.53 1.66
CA LEU A 118 -14.31 -7.90 3.00
C LEU A 118 -14.98 -6.53 3.04
N ALA A 119 -16.18 -6.41 2.48
CA ALA A 119 -16.96 -5.16 2.44
C ALA A 119 -17.28 -4.59 3.84
N ALA A 120 -17.32 -5.43 4.86
CA ALA A 120 -17.52 -4.97 6.26
C ALA A 120 -16.34 -4.10 6.75
N GLY A 121 -15.16 -4.23 6.12
CA GLY A 121 -13.96 -3.44 6.40
C GLY A 121 -13.85 -2.13 5.64
N ASP A 122 -14.89 -1.70 4.91
CA ASP A 122 -14.86 -0.46 4.13
C ASP A 122 -14.74 0.77 5.05
N SER A 123 -14.02 1.79 4.57
CA SER A 123 -13.93 3.08 5.24
C SER A 123 -15.24 3.87 5.11
N ALA A 124 -15.38 4.98 5.84
CA ALA A 124 -16.52 5.89 5.72
C ALA A 124 -16.74 6.40 4.29
N PHE A 125 -15.68 6.44 3.49
CA PHE A 125 -15.72 6.86 2.08
C PHE A 125 -15.87 5.68 1.12
N GLY A 126 -16.14 4.46 1.61
CA GLY A 126 -16.30 3.26 0.80
C GLY A 126 -14.98 2.72 0.22
N CYS A 127 -13.84 3.14 0.75
CA CYS A 127 -12.56 2.57 0.36
C CYS A 127 -12.37 1.21 1.00
N ARG A 128 -12.23 0.16 0.15
CA ARG A 128 -12.09 -1.22 0.59
C ARG A 128 -10.66 -1.58 0.92
N GLN A 129 -10.48 -2.47 1.91
CA GLN A 129 -9.19 -3.08 2.28
C GLN A 129 -8.09 -2.04 2.59
N MET A 130 -8.47 -0.95 3.24
CA MET A 130 -7.51 0.06 3.69
C MET A 130 -6.56 -0.47 4.78
N LEU A 131 -6.95 -1.54 5.49
CA LEU A 131 -6.09 -2.26 6.42
C LEU A 131 -6.04 -3.75 6.07
N GLY A 132 -4.85 -4.33 6.18
CA GLY A 132 -4.60 -5.72 5.81
C GLY A 132 -4.41 -5.92 4.31
N ASN A 133 -4.48 -7.14 3.86
CA ASN A 133 -4.29 -7.62 2.50
C ASN A 133 -2.86 -7.35 1.96
N VAL A 134 -2.54 -6.12 1.55
CA VAL A 134 -1.21 -5.74 1.09
C VAL A 134 -0.81 -4.38 1.66
N TRP A 135 0.47 -4.18 1.95
CA TRP A 135 1.00 -2.84 2.13
C TRP A 135 0.78 -2.02 0.86
N GLU A 136 0.60 -0.72 1.01
CA GLU A 136 0.35 0.16 -0.13
C GLU A 136 1.37 1.31 -0.18
N TRP A 137 2.07 1.42 -1.30
CA TRP A 137 2.96 2.54 -1.56
C TRP A 137 2.20 3.87 -1.59
N THR A 138 2.75 4.87 -0.94
CA THR A 138 2.31 6.27 -1.07
C THR A 138 3.32 7.08 -1.88
N ALA A 139 2.97 8.31 -2.25
CA ALA A 139 3.86 9.19 -2.97
C ALA A 139 5.03 9.69 -2.11
N ASP A 140 4.86 9.69 -0.77
CA ASP A 140 5.72 10.40 0.14
C ASP A 140 7.04 9.68 0.40
N THR A 141 8.07 10.48 0.57
CA THR A 141 9.33 10.06 1.17
C THR A 141 9.15 10.01 2.69
N PHE A 142 9.66 8.96 3.31
CA PHE A 142 9.58 8.80 4.76
C PHE A 142 10.39 9.91 5.44
N GLY A 143 9.73 10.63 6.32
CA GLY A 143 10.32 11.72 7.09
C GLY A 143 9.66 11.86 8.45
N PRO A 144 10.25 12.66 9.33
CA PRO A 144 9.69 12.95 10.64
C PRO A 144 8.43 13.81 10.53
N PHE A 145 7.52 13.67 11.49
CA PHE A 145 6.49 14.67 11.75
C PHE A 145 7.09 15.91 12.42
N ALA A 146 6.38 17.06 12.37
CA ALA A 146 6.90 18.36 12.76
C ALA A 146 7.50 18.42 14.17
N GLU A 147 6.98 17.67 15.13
CA GLU A 147 7.45 17.66 16.53
C GLU A 147 8.26 16.40 16.88
N PHE A 148 8.79 15.71 15.87
CA PHE A 148 9.58 14.52 16.10
C PHE A 148 10.84 14.80 16.88
N SER A 149 11.07 14.01 17.93
CA SER A 149 12.32 13.95 18.65
C SER A 149 12.81 12.50 18.66
N ALA A 150 14.05 12.27 18.25
CA ALA A 150 14.63 10.94 18.24
C ALA A 150 14.78 10.43 19.69
N ASP A 151 14.39 9.19 19.93
CA ASP A 151 14.64 8.53 21.20
C ASP A 151 16.10 8.10 21.35
N ALA A 152 16.39 7.33 22.42
CA ALA A 152 17.74 6.84 22.71
C ALA A 152 18.29 5.92 21.59
N TYR A 153 17.40 5.26 20.80
CA TYR A 153 17.80 4.39 19.69
C TYR A 153 17.78 5.15 18.36
N LYS A 154 18.72 6.09 18.24
CA LYS A 154 18.81 7.02 17.09
C LYS A 154 19.04 6.32 15.77
N GLU A 155 19.76 5.21 15.77
CA GLU A 155 20.11 4.43 14.58
C GLU A 155 18.89 3.88 13.85
N TYR A 156 17.78 3.67 14.55
CA TYR A 156 16.53 3.22 13.93
C TYR A 156 15.56 4.38 13.62
N SER A 157 15.69 5.50 14.35
CA SER A 157 14.72 6.59 14.24
C SER A 157 15.00 7.53 13.07
N ALA A 158 16.26 7.92 12.85
CA ALA A 158 16.57 9.05 11.98
C ALA A 158 17.26 8.68 10.66
N MET A 159 18.07 7.62 10.63
CA MET A 159 18.89 7.31 9.44
C MET A 159 18.10 6.84 8.20
N LEU A 160 16.80 6.57 8.36
CA LEU A 160 15.94 6.12 7.26
C LEU A 160 15.10 7.25 6.65
N PHE A 161 15.21 8.46 7.21
CA PHE A 161 14.54 9.64 6.67
C PHE A 161 15.23 10.13 5.39
N GLY A 162 14.43 10.50 4.40
CA GLY A 162 14.89 11.04 3.14
C GLY A 162 15.08 10.03 2.02
N ASP A 163 15.46 8.79 2.34
CA ASP A 163 15.86 7.78 1.34
C ASP A 163 14.81 6.70 1.08
N THR A 164 13.83 6.58 1.96
CA THR A 164 12.80 5.54 1.86
C THR A 164 11.42 6.10 1.53
N LYS A 165 10.54 5.25 1.02
CA LYS A 165 9.15 5.59 0.68
C LYS A 165 8.19 5.01 1.71
N VAL A 166 7.15 5.79 2.02
CA VAL A 166 6.13 5.39 2.99
C VAL A 166 5.19 4.36 2.39
N MET A 167 4.88 3.35 3.20
CA MET A 167 3.81 2.38 2.96
C MET A 167 2.80 2.42 4.10
N ARG A 168 1.53 2.16 3.76
CA ARG A 168 0.41 2.18 4.69
C ARG A 168 -0.41 0.89 4.59
N GLY A 169 -1.22 0.62 5.59
CA GLY A 169 -2.30 -0.36 5.55
C GLY A 169 -1.97 -1.73 6.16
N GLY A 170 -0.74 -2.14 6.21
CA GLY A 170 -0.40 -3.52 6.62
C GLY A 170 -0.65 -4.54 5.51
N ALA A 171 -0.14 -5.74 5.67
CA ALA A 171 -0.33 -6.85 4.73
C ALA A 171 -1.04 -8.02 5.42
N TRP A 172 -1.43 -9.03 4.66
CA TRP A 172 -2.02 -10.27 5.16
C TRP A 172 -1.16 -10.98 6.23
N THR A 173 0.15 -10.71 6.28
CA THR A 173 1.07 -11.21 7.32
C THR A 173 1.06 -10.39 8.60
N THR A 174 0.54 -9.17 8.57
CA THR A 174 0.52 -8.29 9.74
C THR A 174 -0.40 -8.85 10.82
N ARG A 175 0.06 -8.86 12.06
CA ARG A 175 -0.75 -9.33 13.18
C ARG A 175 -1.85 -8.32 13.54
N SER A 176 -3.07 -8.82 13.70
CA SER A 176 -4.24 -7.99 14.04
C SER A 176 -4.04 -7.14 15.30
N ARG A 177 -3.30 -7.64 16.30
CA ARG A 177 -2.97 -6.91 17.53
C ARG A 177 -2.04 -5.71 17.29
N MET A 178 -1.33 -5.65 16.17
CA MET A 178 -0.36 -4.60 15.84
C MET A 178 -0.95 -3.56 14.88
N ILE A 179 -2.01 -3.93 14.16
CA ILE A 179 -2.54 -3.06 13.12
C ILE A 179 -3.33 -1.89 13.71
N HIS A 180 -3.08 -0.72 13.20
CA HIS A 180 -3.89 0.48 13.42
C HIS A 180 -3.77 1.41 12.21
N GLY A 181 -4.74 2.27 12.02
CA GLY A 181 -4.83 3.09 10.81
C GLY A 181 -3.69 4.08 10.61
N THR A 182 -2.97 4.45 11.67
CA THR A 182 -1.80 5.35 11.60
C THR A 182 -0.47 4.61 11.51
N TYR A 183 -0.48 3.28 11.39
CA TYR A 183 0.75 2.49 11.28
C TYR A 183 1.47 2.82 9.97
N ARG A 184 2.71 3.27 10.10
CA ARG A 184 3.62 3.58 8.99
C ARG A 184 4.63 2.45 8.83
N ASN A 185 4.94 2.12 7.59
CA ASN A 185 6.10 1.31 7.23
C ASN A 185 6.86 2.01 6.11
N PHE A 186 8.11 1.65 5.89
CA PHE A 186 8.97 2.34 4.91
C PHE A 186 10.05 1.40 4.39
N PHE A 187 10.35 1.51 3.11
CA PHE A 187 11.44 0.78 2.46
C PHE A 187 12.04 1.59 1.33
N GLY A 188 13.23 1.20 0.88
CA GLY A 188 13.84 1.74 -0.33
C GLY A 188 12.91 1.59 -1.53
N PRO A 189 12.87 2.58 -2.43
CA PRO A 189 11.95 2.59 -3.57
C PRO A 189 12.17 1.43 -4.55
N GLU A 190 13.29 0.74 -4.49
CA GLU A 190 13.69 -0.39 -5.34
C GLU A 190 13.24 -1.75 -4.81
N ARG A 191 12.75 -1.84 -3.56
CA ARG A 191 12.45 -3.11 -2.88
C ARG A 191 11.24 -3.81 -3.51
N ARG A 192 11.39 -5.10 -3.86
CA ARG A 192 10.37 -5.96 -4.49
C ARG A 192 10.03 -7.21 -3.68
N ASP A 193 10.69 -7.41 -2.55
CA ASP A 193 10.55 -8.58 -1.68
C ASP A 193 9.47 -8.40 -0.59
N VAL A 194 8.86 -7.24 -0.51
CA VAL A 194 7.80 -6.91 0.45
C VAL A 194 6.43 -7.25 -0.14
N PHE A 195 5.48 -7.65 0.70
CA PHE A 195 4.06 -7.83 0.29
C PHE A 195 3.38 -6.47 0.12
N VAL A 196 3.85 -5.71 -0.85
CA VAL A 196 3.39 -4.36 -1.13
C VAL A 196 2.84 -4.26 -2.55
N GLY A 197 1.69 -3.62 -2.64
CA GLY A 197 1.05 -3.15 -3.85
C GLY A 197 0.84 -1.64 -3.77
N PHE A 198 -0.23 -1.16 -4.38
CA PHE A 198 -0.57 0.27 -4.36
C PHE A 198 -2.04 0.48 -4.75
N ARG A 199 -2.56 1.63 -4.38
CA ARG A 199 -3.80 2.17 -4.95
C ARG A 199 -3.52 3.46 -5.69
N THR A 200 -4.43 3.85 -6.56
CA THR A 200 -4.27 5.04 -7.39
C THR A 200 -5.23 6.15 -6.95
N CYS A 201 -4.80 7.39 -7.16
CA CYS A 201 -5.64 8.58 -7.05
C CYS A 201 -5.75 9.28 -8.41
N ARG A 202 -6.86 9.97 -8.63
CA ARG A 202 -6.95 10.90 -9.76
C ARG A 202 -5.91 12.00 -9.61
N LYS A 203 -5.32 12.43 -10.71
CA LYS A 203 -4.60 13.71 -10.72
C LYS A 203 -5.65 14.79 -10.42
N GLY A 204 -5.37 15.65 -9.45
CA GLY A 204 -6.22 16.80 -9.20
C GLY A 204 -6.40 17.56 -10.52
N GLY A 205 -7.64 17.92 -10.84
CA GLY A 205 -7.89 18.89 -11.92
C GLY A 205 -7.25 20.23 -11.54
N PRO A 206 -7.03 21.12 -12.49
CA PRO A 206 -6.64 22.48 -12.17
C PRO A 206 -7.67 23.05 -11.18
N ALA A 207 -7.14 23.61 -10.07
CA ALA A 207 -7.93 24.33 -9.08
C ALA A 207 -8.59 25.54 -9.72
#